data_05e2e8a5ca7e5713e43228aa09af855a
#
_entry.id   05e2e8a5ca7e5713e43228aa09af855a
#
_cell.length_a   1.000
_cell.length_b   1.000
_cell.length_c   1.000
_cell.angle_alpha   90.00
_cell.angle_beta   90.00
_cell.angle_gamma   90.00
#
_symmetry.space_group_name_H-M   'P 1'
#
loop_
_entity.id
_entity.type
_entity.pdbx_description
1 polymer ?
#
loop_
_entity_poly.entity_id
_entity_poly.type
_entity_poly.pdbx_seq_one_letter_code
_entity_poly.pdbx_strand_id
1 'polypeptide(L)'
;MSNDDIDRKIAVIFATDVVGYSKHMEKDEDATLASLNACNKIIEPIIKKQKGRIFNTGGDSVFAEFPSAVAAINAAVEFQKQIKVRNDNDTTEVKLEYRIGVN
;
A
#
# COMPACT_ATOMS: atom_id res chain seq x y z
N MET A 1 30.91 -2.71 15.52
CA MET A 1 30.41 -3.08 15.50
C MET A 1 29.83 -3.13 15.38
N SER A 2 29.64 -2.89 15.10
CA SER A 2 28.99 -2.99 14.97
C SER A 2 28.21 -3.27 15.29
N ASN A 3 27.89 -3.03 15.50
CA ASN A 3 26.98 -3.36 15.79
C ASN A 3 25.87 -3.52 15.18
N ASP A 4 25.86 -3.27 14.18
CA ASP A 4 24.78 -3.28 13.40
C ASP A 4 24.21 -4.53 13.27
N ASP A 5 24.93 -5.43 13.03
CA ASP A 5 24.48 -6.72 12.91
C ASP A 5 23.89 -7.08 14.15
N ILE A 6 24.29 -6.53 15.18
CA ILE A 6 23.68 -6.82 16.35
C ILE A 6 22.51 -6.04 16.45
N ASP A 7 22.49 -4.98 15.79
CA ASP A 7 21.40 -4.17 15.82
C ASP A 7 20.34 -4.77 15.04
N ARG A 8 19.61 -5.64 15.59
CA ARG A 8 18.50 -6.17 14.97
C ARG A 8 17.47 -5.18 14.94
N LYS A 9 17.25 -4.59 13.84
CA LYS A 9 16.14 -3.72 13.67
C LYS A 9 14.92 -4.50 13.71
N ILE A 10 14.01 -4.09 14.54
CA ILE A 10 12.68 -4.67 14.51
C ILE A 10 11.97 -3.97 13.41
N ALA A 11 11.70 -4.67 12.35
CA ALA A 11 10.97 -4.11 11.23
C ALA A 11 9.49 -4.31 11.46
N VAL A 12 8.73 -3.26 11.22
CA VAL A 12 7.28 -3.34 11.25
C VAL A 12 6.82 -3.64 9.83
N ILE A 13 6.04 -4.67 9.66
CA ILE A 13 5.56 -5.10 8.35
C ILE A 13 4.20 -4.48 8.07
N PHE A 14 4.08 -3.96 6.87
CA PHE A 14 2.88 -3.29 6.37
C PHE A 14 2.45 -4.07 5.15
N ALA A 15 1.21 -4.45 5.09
CA ALA A 15 0.70 -5.23 3.97
C ALA A 15 -0.65 -4.70 3.55
N THR A 16 -0.85 -4.57 2.24
CA THR A 16 -2.13 -4.13 1.70
C THR A 16 -2.73 -5.20 0.81
N ASP A 17 -4.03 -5.20 0.70
CA ASP A 17 -4.70 -5.91 -0.39
C ASP A 17 -5.97 -5.16 -0.77
N VAL A 18 -6.53 -5.51 -1.91
CA VAL A 18 -7.74 -4.88 -2.45
C VAL A 18 -8.94 -5.73 -2.11
N VAL A 19 -9.96 -5.11 -1.53
CA VAL A 19 -11.20 -5.80 -1.20
C VAL A 19 -11.88 -6.22 -2.50
N GLY A 20 -12.18 -7.51 -2.60
CA GLY A 20 -12.90 -8.03 -3.76
C GLY A 20 -12.12 -7.97 -5.07
N TYR A 21 -10.81 -8.11 -5.02
CA TYR A 21 -9.95 -8.00 -6.20
C TYR A 21 -10.38 -8.95 -7.32
N SER A 22 -10.67 -10.20 -6.97
CA SER A 22 -11.08 -11.18 -7.98
C SER A 22 -12.34 -10.77 -8.71
N LYS A 23 -13.30 -10.20 -8.00
CA LYS A 23 -14.55 -9.75 -8.61
C LYS A 23 -14.33 -8.57 -9.52
N HIS A 24 -13.45 -7.64 -9.14
CA HIS A 24 -13.10 -6.52 -9.99
C HIS A 24 -12.43 -7.03 -11.27
N MET A 25 -11.54 -7.99 -11.15
CA MET A 25 -10.83 -8.56 -12.29
C MET A 25 -11.79 -9.28 -13.23
N GLU A 26 -12.75 -10.02 -12.68
CA GLU A 26 -13.73 -10.71 -13.50
C GLU A 26 -14.63 -9.72 -14.26
N LYS A 27 -14.93 -8.61 -13.64
CA LYS A 27 -15.83 -7.64 -14.24
C LYS A 27 -15.16 -6.85 -15.36
N ASP A 28 -13.94 -6.39 -15.12
CA ASP A 28 -13.18 -5.61 -16.10
C ASP A 28 -11.72 -5.65 -15.73
N GLU A 29 -10.99 -6.56 -16.34
CA GLU A 29 -9.59 -6.77 -15.99
C GLU A 29 -8.72 -5.54 -16.30
N ASP A 30 -8.88 -4.99 -17.48
CA ASP A 30 -8.03 -3.87 -17.90
C ASP A 30 -8.27 -2.63 -17.04
N ALA A 31 -9.52 -2.33 -16.74
CA ALA A 31 -9.85 -1.18 -15.92
C ALA A 31 -9.35 -1.38 -14.49
N THR A 32 -9.45 -2.61 -13.97
CA THR A 32 -8.97 -2.92 -12.63
C THR A 32 -7.46 -2.75 -12.55
N LEU A 33 -6.73 -3.25 -13.54
CA LEU A 33 -5.28 -3.12 -13.56
C LEU A 33 -4.85 -1.67 -13.70
N ALA A 34 -5.57 -0.87 -14.49
CA ALA A 34 -5.27 0.55 -14.61
C ALA A 34 -5.44 1.26 -13.27
N SER A 35 -6.52 0.96 -12.55
CA SER A 35 -6.76 1.54 -11.24
C SER A 35 -5.72 1.07 -10.23
N LEU A 36 -5.34 -0.21 -10.28
CA LEU A 36 -4.33 -0.74 -9.39
C LEU A 36 -2.99 -0.02 -9.61
N ASN A 37 -2.60 0.18 -10.86
CA ASN A 37 -1.37 0.89 -11.18
C ASN A 37 -1.41 2.33 -10.67
N ALA A 38 -2.55 3.00 -10.83
CA ALA A 38 -2.71 4.36 -10.34
C ALA A 38 -2.57 4.42 -8.82
N CYS A 39 -3.17 3.47 -8.11
CA CYS A 39 -3.09 3.42 -6.66
C CYS A 39 -1.67 3.09 -6.20
N ASN A 40 -0.97 2.24 -6.92
CA ASN A 40 0.43 1.94 -6.59
C ASN A 40 1.32 3.17 -6.72
N LYS A 41 1.03 4.04 -7.68
CA LYS A 41 1.78 5.29 -7.82
C LYS A 41 1.47 6.26 -6.68
N ILE A 42 0.33 6.11 -6.03
CA ILE A 42 0.00 6.90 -4.86
C ILE A 42 0.75 6.39 -3.63
N ILE A 43 0.80 5.07 -3.45
CA ILE A 43 1.36 4.51 -2.23
C ILE A 43 2.88 4.63 -2.14
N GLU A 44 3.57 4.56 -3.28
CA GLU A 44 5.03 4.55 -3.28
C GLU A 44 5.65 5.77 -2.60
N PRO A 45 5.28 7.00 -2.96
CA PRO A 45 5.88 8.15 -2.29
C PRO A 45 5.47 8.27 -0.83
N ILE A 46 4.29 7.78 -0.46
CA ILE A 46 3.83 7.79 0.92
C ILE A 46 4.73 6.91 1.78
N ILE A 47 5.00 5.69 1.30
CA ILE A 47 5.87 4.76 2.01
C ILE A 47 7.27 5.36 2.14
N LYS A 48 7.78 5.94 1.06
CA LYS A 48 9.11 6.51 1.05
C LYS A 48 9.22 7.69 2.03
N LYS A 49 8.20 8.52 2.07
CA LYS A 49 8.17 9.67 2.97
C LYS A 49 8.27 9.23 4.43
N GLN A 50 7.69 8.10 4.77
CA GLN A 50 7.72 7.56 6.13
C GLN A 50 8.92 6.63 6.34
N LYS A 51 9.89 6.68 5.43
CA LYS A 51 11.14 5.90 5.53
C LYS A 51 10.91 4.40 5.45
N GLY A 52 9.83 4.02 4.82
CA GLY A 52 9.55 2.62 4.56
C GLY A 52 10.18 2.16 3.27
N ARG A 53 10.18 0.85 3.07
CA ARG A 53 10.76 0.24 1.88
C ARG A 53 9.83 -0.87 1.42
N ILE A 54 9.39 -0.80 0.18
CA ILE A 54 8.60 -1.88 -0.42
C ILE A 54 9.55 -3.01 -0.74
N PHE A 55 9.28 -4.20 -0.24
CA PHE A 55 10.13 -5.35 -0.51
C PHE A 55 9.44 -6.42 -1.35
N ASN A 56 8.13 -6.31 -1.53
CA ASN A 56 7.44 -7.28 -2.37
C ASN A 56 6.14 -6.68 -2.86
N THR A 57 5.78 -7.02 -4.10
CA THR A 57 4.47 -6.71 -4.63
C THR A 57 4.01 -7.95 -5.36
N GLY A 58 2.74 -8.25 -5.30
CA GLY A 58 2.20 -9.40 -6.01
C GLY A 58 0.73 -9.24 -6.18
N GLY A 59 0.27 -9.31 -7.42
CA GLY A 59 -1.15 -9.13 -7.69
C GLY A 59 -1.63 -7.79 -7.15
N ASP A 60 -2.53 -7.84 -6.19
CA ASP A 60 -3.10 -6.64 -5.59
C ASP A 60 -2.41 -6.23 -4.29
N SER A 61 -1.35 -6.93 -3.90
CA SER A 61 -0.74 -6.70 -2.59
C SER A 61 0.54 -5.89 -2.69
N VAL A 62 0.77 -5.07 -1.66
CA VAL A 62 2.04 -4.37 -1.49
C VAL A 62 2.53 -4.69 -0.09
N PHE A 63 3.77 -5.13 0.01
CA PHE A 63 4.41 -5.42 1.29
C PHE A 63 5.58 -4.47 1.49
N ALA A 64 5.60 -3.82 2.63
CA ALA A 64 6.66 -2.86 2.96
C ALA A 64 7.09 -3.04 4.40
N GLU A 65 8.29 -2.59 4.71
CA GLU A 65 8.77 -2.58 6.07
C GLU A 65 9.05 -1.14 6.47
N PHE A 66 8.84 -0.85 7.75
CA PHE A 66 9.03 0.49 8.29
C PHE A 66 9.88 0.40 9.55
N PRO A 67 10.56 1.50 9.88
CA PRO A 67 11.41 1.51 11.08
C PRO A 67 10.62 1.58 12.38
N SER A 68 9.33 1.90 12.32
CA SER A 68 8.51 1.99 13.53
C SER A 68 7.04 1.77 13.20
N ALA A 69 6.27 1.41 14.20
CA ALA A 69 4.83 1.27 14.06
C ALA A 69 4.17 2.61 13.74
N VAL A 70 4.68 3.69 14.32
CA VAL A 70 4.13 5.02 14.06
C VAL A 70 4.28 5.37 12.59
N ALA A 71 5.44 5.12 12.01
CA ALA A 71 5.67 5.40 10.59
C ALA A 71 4.73 4.59 9.71
N ALA A 72 4.57 3.29 10.03
CA ALA A 72 3.69 2.42 9.27
C ALA A 72 2.23 2.88 9.36
N ILE A 73 1.78 3.27 10.55
CA ILE A 73 0.42 3.73 10.73
C ILE A 73 0.19 5.06 10.01
N ASN A 74 1.15 5.97 10.07
CA ASN A 74 1.04 7.23 9.36
C ASN A 74 0.91 7.00 7.85
N ALA A 75 1.69 6.06 7.32
CA ALA A 75 1.61 5.72 5.90
C ALA A 75 0.23 5.12 5.58
N ALA A 76 -0.28 4.25 6.43
CA ALA A 76 -1.58 3.61 6.22
C ALA A 76 -2.70 4.64 6.19
N VAL A 77 -2.70 5.55 7.15
CA VAL A 77 -3.74 6.58 7.24
C VAL A 77 -3.68 7.51 6.04
N GLU A 78 -2.48 7.92 5.66
CA GLU A 78 -2.32 8.82 4.52
C GLU A 78 -2.76 8.15 3.22
N PHE A 79 -2.40 6.89 3.03
CA PHE A 79 -2.80 6.16 1.84
C PHE A 79 -4.32 6.04 1.76
N GLN A 80 -4.97 5.67 2.86
CA GLN A 80 -6.43 5.54 2.86
C GLN A 80 -7.11 6.87 2.54
N LYS A 81 -6.58 7.98 3.05
CA LYS A 81 -7.12 9.29 2.75
C LYS A 81 -7.00 9.60 1.26
N GLN A 82 -5.85 9.32 0.68
CA GLN A 82 -5.64 9.63 -0.73
C GLN A 82 -6.46 8.73 -1.64
N ILE A 83 -6.66 7.47 -1.27
CA ILE A 83 -7.51 6.58 -2.04
C ILE A 83 -8.96 7.07 -1.99
N LYS A 84 -9.41 7.55 -0.84
CA LYS A 84 -10.76 8.09 -0.73
C LYS A 84 -10.93 9.31 -1.63
N VAL A 85 -9.96 10.21 -1.63
CA VAL A 85 -10.01 11.39 -2.49
C VAL A 85 -10.06 10.97 -3.96
N ARG A 86 -9.22 10.02 -4.36
CA ARG A 86 -9.23 9.53 -5.72
C ARG A 86 -10.60 8.96 -6.10
N ASN A 87 -11.14 8.12 -5.23
CA ASN A 87 -12.39 7.44 -5.51
C ASN A 87 -13.59 8.41 -5.54
N ASP A 88 -13.52 9.47 -4.74
CA ASP A 88 -14.60 10.46 -4.73
C ASP A 88 -14.55 11.38 -5.94
N ASN A 89 -13.38 11.61 -6.49
CA ASN A 89 -13.21 12.57 -7.57
C ASN A 89 -13.27 11.98 -8.97
N ASP A 90 -13.00 10.68 -9.10
CA ASP A 90 -12.99 10.07 -10.42
C ASP A 90 -14.16 9.09 -10.53
N THR A 91 -15.11 9.42 -11.40
CA THR A 91 -16.29 8.59 -11.57
C THR A 91 -16.14 7.59 -12.72
N THR A 92 -15.05 7.65 -13.47
CA THR A 92 -14.89 6.80 -14.64
C THR A 92 -14.03 5.57 -14.37
N GLU A 93 -13.28 5.57 -13.30
CA GLU A 93 -12.36 4.49 -12.99
C GLU A 93 -12.91 3.53 -11.97
N VAL A 94 -12.36 2.34 -11.94
CA VAL A 94 -12.73 1.36 -10.92
C VAL A 94 -12.28 1.88 -9.57
N LYS A 95 -13.19 1.91 -8.62
CA LYS A 95 -12.90 2.39 -7.28
C LYS A 95 -12.45 1.22 -6.43
N LEU A 96 -11.19 1.23 -6.06
CA LEU A 96 -10.62 0.16 -5.25
C LEU A 96 -10.66 0.52 -3.80
N GLU A 97 -11.02 -0.46 -2.96
CA GLU A 97 -10.96 -0.31 -1.51
C GLU A 97 -9.84 -1.18 -0.99
N TYR A 98 -9.07 -0.65 -0.08
CA TYR A 98 -7.90 -1.36 0.43
C TYR A 98 -8.06 -1.74 1.89
N ARG A 99 -7.51 -2.90 2.24
CA ARG A 99 -7.30 -3.30 3.63
C ARG A 99 -5.81 -3.22 3.88
N ILE A 100 -5.42 -2.74 5.05
CA ILE A 100 -4.03 -2.60 5.41
C ILE A 100 -3.81 -3.24 6.76
N GLY A 101 -2.84 -4.14 6.81
CA GLY A 101 -2.41 -4.74 8.06
C GLY A 101 -1.05 -4.21 8.45
N VAL A 102 -0.86 -3.95 9.73
CA VAL A 102 0.42 -3.51 10.26
C VAL A 102 0.77 -4.45 11.41
N ASN A 103 1.95 -5.03 11.35
CA ASN A 103 2.34 -6.01 12.38
C ASN A 103 3.80 -5.85 12.79
#